data_3a7ff42c542c85adacd6ff386d4c3cbf
#
_entry.id   3a7ff42c542c85adacd6ff386d4c3cbf
#
_cell.length_a   1.000
_cell.length_b   1.000
_cell.length_c   1.000
_cell.angle_alpha   90.00
_cell.angle_beta   90.00
_cell.angle_gamma   90.00
#
_symmetry.space_group_name_H-M   'P 1'
#
loop_
_entity.id
_entity.type
_entity.pdbx_description
1 polymer ?
#
loop_
_entity_poly.entity_id
_entity_poly.type
_entity_poly.pdbx_seq_one_letter_code
_entity_poly.pdbx_strand_id
1 'polypeptide(L)'
;MATDRLLETERADPLQPATLALLQGDNRHAWQSLQQAWPGLNSDAERRSWQGMLAALSAQHCGKDFPLTLPDGVSELRLELIQRDAPLLRDYRVQLTGEGPITAAELIDPAGRDRLAGAQWEAEENKGVRVVGADLPTPLPVGLYQLRLTVAGKEWQVALPLPAVQDLDWLSRSPQAVANPPANPASCTPLWLEQTVLARPQYSLLWWNRLPLDGKVGWPAATPDSWRTLSLVQTSQRGQLVLQLSHSQAGPVE
;
A
#
# COMPACT_ATOMS: atom_id res chain seq x y z
N MET A 1 40.82 -40.44 4.32
CA MET A 1 40.67 -38.99 4.28
C MET A 1 39.69 -38.64 3.17
N ALA A 2 38.45 -38.78 3.39
CA ALA A 2 37.39 -38.27 2.50
C ALA A 2 35.99 -38.68 3.03
N THR A 3 35.57 -38.16 4.16
CA THR A 3 34.19 -38.38 4.65
C THR A 3 33.67 -37.26 5.55
N ASP A 4 34.10 -36.02 5.27
CA ASP A 4 33.70 -34.91 6.10
C ASP A 4 32.93 -33.79 5.32
N ARG A 5 32.20 -34.18 4.24
CA ARG A 5 31.44 -33.21 3.41
C ARG A 5 29.95 -33.57 3.26
N LEU A 6 29.37 -34.30 4.16
CA LEU A 6 27.97 -34.74 4.01
C LEU A 6 27.07 -34.39 5.20
N LEU A 7 27.35 -33.32 5.91
CA LEU A 7 26.42 -32.76 6.90
C LEU A 7 26.31 -31.22 6.74
N GLU A 8 26.19 -30.70 5.53
CA GLU A 8 25.36 -29.54 5.34
C GLU A 8 23.93 -29.99 5.60
N THR A 9 23.48 -29.85 6.83
CA THR A 9 22.05 -29.93 7.15
C THR A 9 21.36 -28.99 6.19
N GLU A 10 20.66 -29.54 5.19
CA GLU A 10 19.79 -28.76 4.32
C GLU A 10 18.87 -27.99 5.25
N ARG A 11 19.09 -26.69 5.30
CA ARG A 11 18.22 -25.78 6.03
C ARG A 11 16.82 -25.92 5.46
N ALA A 12 15.85 -26.28 6.30
CA ALA A 12 14.47 -26.37 5.88
C ALA A 12 14.03 -25.05 5.20
N ASP A 13 13.38 -25.16 4.04
CA ASP A 13 12.86 -24.00 3.34
C ASP A 13 11.84 -23.28 4.23
N PRO A 14 12.09 -22.03 4.65
CA PRO A 14 11.20 -21.28 5.53
C PRO A 14 9.82 -20.99 4.89
N LEU A 15 9.71 -21.08 3.55
CA LEU A 15 8.49 -20.84 2.80
C LEU A 15 7.69 -22.11 2.52
N GLN A 16 8.20 -23.29 2.86
CA GLN A 16 7.52 -24.56 2.62
C GLN A 16 6.13 -24.62 3.25
N PRO A 17 5.90 -24.22 4.52
CA PRO A 17 4.57 -24.24 5.11
C PRO A 17 3.57 -23.36 4.36
N ALA A 18 3.98 -22.17 3.93
CA ALA A 18 3.14 -21.26 3.15
C ALA A 18 2.81 -21.84 1.77
N THR A 19 3.79 -22.47 1.11
CA THR A 19 3.59 -23.14 -0.18
C THR A 19 2.58 -24.27 -0.08
N LEU A 20 2.69 -25.13 0.93
CA LEU A 20 1.77 -26.25 1.13
C LEU A 20 0.35 -25.75 1.42
N ALA A 21 0.19 -24.75 2.28
CA ALA A 21 -1.12 -24.17 2.58
C ALA A 21 -1.77 -23.55 1.34
N LEU A 22 -0.98 -22.84 0.52
CA LEU A 22 -1.46 -22.26 -0.74
C LEU A 22 -1.94 -23.33 -1.73
N LEU A 23 -1.19 -24.42 -1.89
CA LEU A 23 -1.55 -25.54 -2.75
C LEU A 23 -2.82 -26.28 -2.27
N GLN A 24 -3.07 -26.28 -0.97
CA GLN A 24 -4.28 -26.84 -0.37
C GLN A 24 -5.49 -25.91 -0.42
N GLY A 25 -5.31 -24.66 -0.86
CA GLY A 25 -6.34 -23.65 -0.88
C GLY A 25 -6.68 -23.07 0.52
N ASP A 26 -5.84 -23.36 1.52
CA ASP A 26 -5.97 -22.79 2.87
C ASP A 26 -5.27 -21.43 2.94
N ASN A 27 -5.95 -20.42 2.39
CA ASN A 27 -5.41 -19.07 2.30
C ASN A 27 -5.09 -18.45 3.66
N ARG A 28 -5.90 -18.72 4.66
CA ARG A 28 -5.69 -18.17 6.01
C ARG A 28 -4.39 -18.70 6.62
N HIS A 29 -4.17 -20.02 6.53
CA HIS A 29 -2.94 -20.62 6.98
C HIS A 29 -1.73 -20.19 6.15
N ALA A 30 -1.91 -20.02 4.83
CA ALA A 30 -0.87 -19.51 3.94
C ALA A 30 -0.43 -18.10 4.35
N TRP A 31 -1.36 -17.19 4.67
CA TRP A 31 -1.06 -15.86 5.18
C TRP A 31 -0.29 -15.89 6.50
N GLN A 32 -0.70 -16.71 7.44
CA GLN A 32 -0.01 -16.88 8.73
C GLN A 32 1.42 -17.39 8.54
N SER A 33 1.58 -18.43 7.71
CA SER A 33 2.89 -19.02 7.42
C SER A 33 3.80 -18.03 6.70
N LEU A 34 3.26 -17.20 5.80
CA LEU A 34 4.02 -16.16 5.10
C LEU A 34 4.57 -15.12 6.09
N GLN A 35 3.77 -14.70 7.08
CA GLN A 35 4.23 -13.79 8.12
C GLN A 35 5.31 -14.43 9.00
N GLN A 36 5.13 -15.68 9.39
CA GLN A 36 6.09 -16.41 10.25
C GLN A 36 7.41 -16.65 9.55
N ALA A 37 7.42 -16.79 8.22
CA ALA A 37 8.62 -17.04 7.45
C ALA A 37 9.55 -15.80 7.37
N TRP A 38 9.02 -14.60 7.39
CA TRP A 38 9.77 -13.36 7.13
C TRP A 38 11.05 -13.21 7.94
N PRO A 39 11.05 -13.38 9.27
CA PRO A 39 12.29 -13.22 10.06
C PRO A 39 13.38 -14.23 9.73
N GLY A 40 13.01 -15.34 9.14
CA GLY A 40 13.91 -16.43 8.75
C GLY A 40 14.50 -16.31 7.36
N LEU A 41 14.10 -15.32 6.54
CA LEU A 41 14.59 -15.14 5.18
C LEU A 41 16.00 -14.51 5.19
N ASN A 42 16.98 -15.20 4.58
CA ASN A 42 18.38 -14.79 4.63
C ASN A 42 18.93 -14.40 3.26
N SER A 43 18.23 -14.68 2.16
CA SER A 43 18.72 -14.41 0.82
C SER A 43 17.72 -13.58 0.00
N ASP A 44 18.22 -12.91 -1.04
CA ASP A 44 17.39 -12.19 -1.96
C ASP A 44 16.46 -13.12 -2.78
N ALA A 45 16.89 -14.36 -3.00
CA ALA A 45 16.05 -15.36 -3.66
C ALA A 45 14.85 -15.74 -2.80
N GLU A 46 15.06 -15.99 -1.51
CA GLU A 46 13.97 -16.26 -0.55
C GLU A 46 13.01 -15.08 -0.44
N ARG A 47 13.52 -13.84 -0.39
CA ARG A 47 12.71 -12.63 -0.37
C ARG A 47 11.87 -12.45 -1.64
N ARG A 48 12.44 -12.72 -2.82
CA ARG A 48 11.68 -12.72 -4.08
C ARG A 48 10.59 -13.79 -4.09
N SER A 49 10.87 -14.98 -3.58
CA SER A 49 9.85 -16.04 -3.43
C SER A 49 8.73 -15.61 -2.48
N TRP A 50 9.08 -14.99 -1.36
CA TRP A 50 8.11 -14.42 -0.42
C TRP A 50 7.22 -13.36 -1.10
N GLN A 51 7.81 -12.48 -1.91
CA GLN A 51 7.06 -11.48 -2.70
C GLN A 51 6.11 -12.12 -3.70
N GLY A 52 6.54 -13.17 -4.38
CA GLY A 52 5.70 -13.92 -5.30
C GLY A 52 4.50 -14.56 -4.61
N MET A 53 4.69 -15.11 -3.41
CA MET A 53 3.61 -15.67 -2.60
C MET A 53 2.66 -14.60 -2.09
N LEU A 54 3.18 -13.44 -1.67
CA LEU A 54 2.39 -12.28 -1.27
C LEU A 54 1.48 -11.83 -2.42
N ALA A 55 2.02 -11.74 -3.63
CA ALA A 55 1.25 -11.38 -4.83
C ALA A 55 0.17 -12.42 -5.13
N ALA A 56 0.47 -13.71 -5.06
CA ALA A 56 -0.48 -14.79 -5.29
C ALA A 56 -1.63 -14.78 -4.27
N LEU A 57 -1.31 -14.62 -2.98
CA LEU A 57 -2.32 -14.52 -1.92
C LEU A 57 -3.18 -13.25 -2.02
N SER A 58 -2.56 -12.13 -2.40
CA SER A 58 -3.29 -10.88 -2.62
C SER A 58 -4.24 -10.95 -3.83
N ALA A 59 -3.91 -11.75 -4.83
CA ALA A 59 -4.78 -12.00 -5.99
C ALA A 59 -5.98 -12.90 -5.64
N GLN A 60 -5.86 -13.76 -4.63
CA GLN A 60 -6.96 -14.61 -4.17
C GLN A 60 -7.86 -13.82 -3.21
N HIS A 61 -9.15 -13.75 -3.50
CA HIS A 61 -10.15 -13.03 -2.72
C HIS A 61 -9.72 -11.58 -2.33
N CYS A 62 -8.81 -10.97 -3.09
CA CYS A 62 -8.29 -9.62 -2.85
C CYS A 62 -7.67 -9.40 -1.45
N GLY A 63 -7.11 -10.44 -0.84
CA GLY A 63 -6.53 -10.36 0.50
C GLY A 63 -7.54 -10.34 1.65
N LYS A 64 -8.82 -10.60 1.40
CA LYS A 64 -9.88 -10.66 2.43
C LYS A 64 -9.65 -11.76 3.46
N ASP A 65 -8.95 -12.83 3.07
CA ASP A 65 -8.65 -13.96 3.95
C ASP A 65 -7.50 -13.69 4.94
N PHE A 66 -6.84 -12.54 4.82
CA PHE A 66 -5.81 -12.14 5.77
C PHE A 66 -6.42 -11.97 7.17
N PRO A 67 -5.83 -12.56 8.23
CA PRO A 67 -6.41 -12.57 9.56
C PRO A 67 -6.19 -11.24 10.30
N LEU A 68 -6.81 -10.16 9.83
CA LEU A 68 -6.80 -8.85 10.47
C LEU A 68 -8.23 -8.40 10.72
N THR A 69 -8.51 -8.10 11.99
CA THR A 69 -9.72 -7.41 12.42
C THR A 69 -9.36 -6.05 12.98
N LEU A 70 -10.21 -5.05 12.69
CA LEU A 70 -10.00 -3.71 13.21
C LEU A 70 -10.16 -3.67 14.73
N PRO A 71 -9.47 -2.75 15.42
CA PRO A 71 -9.66 -2.56 16.84
C PRO A 71 -11.07 -2.03 17.15
N ASP A 72 -11.54 -2.31 18.35
CA ASP A 72 -12.84 -1.82 18.83
C ASP A 72 -12.91 -0.29 18.69
N GLY A 73 -14.01 0.20 18.15
CA GLY A 73 -14.27 1.62 17.96
C GLY A 73 -13.74 2.18 16.62
N VAL A 74 -13.03 1.39 15.84
CA VAL A 74 -12.62 1.75 14.47
C VAL A 74 -13.51 1.03 13.45
N SER A 75 -14.26 1.79 12.66
CA SER A 75 -15.18 1.25 11.64
C SER A 75 -14.52 1.09 10.28
N GLU A 76 -13.57 1.94 9.96
CA GLU A 76 -12.79 1.89 8.72
C GLU A 76 -11.31 2.18 8.99
N LEU A 77 -10.45 1.49 8.25
CA LEU A 77 -9.00 1.74 8.25
C LEU A 77 -8.45 1.51 6.86
N ARG A 78 -7.80 2.53 6.31
CA ARG A 78 -7.18 2.49 4.98
C ARG A 78 -5.73 2.92 5.08
N LEU A 79 -4.84 2.08 4.55
CA LEU A 79 -3.44 2.42 4.35
C LEU A 79 -3.22 2.67 2.87
N GLU A 80 -2.71 3.83 2.53
CA GLU A 80 -2.43 4.24 1.16
C GLU A 80 -0.93 4.39 0.95
N LEU A 81 -0.42 3.72 -0.07
CA LEU A 81 0.96 3.81 -0.55
C LEU A 81 0.94 4.54 -1.88
N ILE A 82 1.57 5.71 -1.93
CA ILE A 82 1.45 6.65 -3.03
C ILE A 82 2.81 6.84 -3.69
N GLN A 83 2.86 6.69 -5.01
CA GLN A 83 3.93 7.25 -5.84
C GLN A 83 3.41 8.51 -6.51
N ARG A 84 4.13 9.61 -6.39
CA ARG A 84 3.79 10.89 -7.04
C ARG A 84 4.89 11.29 -8.01
N ASP A 85 4.50 11.53 -9.23
CA ASP A 85 5.35 12.08 -10.27
C ASP A 85 4.92 13.54 -10.56
N ALA A 86 5.84 14.46 -10.42
CA ALA A 86 5.71 15.85 -10.82
C ALA A 86 6.86 16.22 -11.76
N PRO A 87 6.80 17.35 -12.47
CA PRO A 87 7.94 17.80 -13.25
C PRO A 87 9.21 17.85 -12.40
N LEU A 88 10.24 17.10 -12.78
CA LEU A 88 11.55 17.02 -12.11
C LEU A 88 11.57 16.36 -10.72
N LEU A 89 10.46 15.80 -10.26
CA LEU A 89 10.37 15.19 -8.94
C LEU A 89 9.57 13.88 -8.99
N ARG A 90 10.12 12.84 -8.36
CA ARG A 90 9.39 11.64 -7.98
C ARG A 90 9.55 11.44 -6.48
N ASP A 91 8.46 11.31 -5.78
CA ASP A 91 8.46 11.00 -4.36
C ASP A 91 7.40 9.95 -4.01
N TYR A 92 7.50 9.45 -2.79
CA TYR A 92 6.61 8.44 -2.25
C TYR A 92 6.04 8.92 -0.94
N ARG A 93 4.82 8.51 -0.63
CA ARG A 93 4.15 8.88 0.60
C ARG A 93 3.33 7.72 1.14
N VAL A 94 3.25 7.65 2.45
CA VAL A 94 2.31 6.79 3.18
C VAL A 94 1.25 7.66 3.79
N GLN A 95 0.01 7.24 3.68
CA GLN A 95 -1.13 7.90 4.30
C GLN A 95 -2.02 6.86 4.97
N LEU A 96 -2.46 7.15 6.19
CA LEU A 96 -3.42 6.33 6.92
C LEU A 96 -4.68 7.15 7.12
N THR A 97 -5.83 6.58 6.77
CA THR A 97 -7.14 7.17 7.03
C THR A 97 -7.95 6.19 7.85
N GLY A 98 -8.59 6.66 8.91
CA GLY A 98 -9.42 5.82 9.76
C GLY A 98 -10.61 6.56 10.33
N GLU A 99 -11.70 5.85 10.57
CA GLU A 99 -12.87 6.35 11.31
C GLU A 99 -12.87 5.74 12.69
N GLY A 100 -12.77 6.60 13.70
CA GLY A 100 -12.74 6.22 15.11
C GLY A 100 -11.77 7.07 15.94
N PRO A 101 -11.69 6.85 17.25
CA PRO A 101 -10.90 7.64 18.17
C PRO A 101 -9.41 7.25 18.14
N ILE A 102 -8.78 7.36 16.96
CA ILE A 102 -7.36 7.09 16.77
C ILE A 102 -6.56 8.31 17.18
N THR A 103 -5.64 8.14 18.12
CA THR A 103 -4.83 9.23 18.69
C THR A 103 -3.33 9.10 18.40
N ALA A 104 -2.87 7.90 18.03
CA ALA A 104 -1.50 7.67 17.60
C ALA A 104 -1.46 6.59 16.50
N ALA A 105 -0.51 6.69 15.59
CA ALA A 105 -0.28 5.73 14.52
C ALA A 105 1.21 5.65 14.19
N GLU A 106 1.72 4.43 14.07
CA GLU A 106 3.07 4.13 13.62
C GLU A 106 3.03 3.03 12.57
N LEU A 107 3.86 3.15 11.54
CA LEU A 107 4.07 2.12 10.55
C LEU A 107 5.57 1.77 10.53
N ILE A 108 5.92 0.71 11.22
CA ILE A 108 7.32 0.27 11.35
C ILE A 108 7.69 -0.62 10.17
N ASP A 109 8.69 -0.20 9.43
CA ASP A 109 9.18 -0.95 8.27
C ASP A 109 10.08 -2.14 8.67
N PRO A 110 10.47 -3.01 7.72
CA PRO A 110 11.35 -4.14 8.02
C PRO A 110 12.71 -3.78 8.60
N ALA A 111 13.16 -2.53 8.43
CA ALA A 111 14.40 -2.00 9.01
C ALA A 111 14.19 -1.34 10.39
N GLY A 112 12.97 -1.37 10.93
CA GLY A 112 12.64 -0.81 12.24
C GLY A 112 12.37 0.70 12.25
N ARG A 113 12.16 1.33 11.09
CA ARG A 113 11.89 2.77 10.99
C ARG A 113 10.39 3.02 10.93
N ASP A 114 9.91 4.00 11.69
CA ASP A 114 8.53 4.47 11.61
C ASP A 114 8.34 5.36 10.38
N ARG A 115 7.51 4.92 9.44
CA ARG A 115 7.20 5.62 8.20
C ARG A 115 6.11 6.68 8.35
N LEU A 116 5.50 6.77 9.52
CA LEU A 116 4.56 7.82 9.91
C LEU A 116 5.17 8.80 10.93
N ALA A 117 6.46 8.68 11.25
CA ALA A 117 7.15 9.63 12.12
C ALA A 117 7.05 11.06 11.53
N GLY A 118 6.64 12.03 12.37
CA GLY A 118 6.47 13.42 11.93
C GLY A 118 5.29 13.65 11.00
N ALA A 119 4.37 12.71 10.88
CA ALA A 119 3.18 12.84 10.05
C ALA A 119 2.29 14.01 10.47
N GLN A 120 1.60 14.60 9.50
CA GLN A 120 0.56 15.60 9.74
C GLN A 120 -0.77 14.91 10.01
N TRP A 121 -1.49 15.39 11.00
CA TRP A 121 -2.80 14.87 11.39
C TRP A 121 -3.89 15.84 10.97
N GLU A 122 -4.87 15.34 10.23
CA GLU A 122 -6.00 16.10 9.73
C GLU A 122 -7.29 15.45 10.22
N ALA A 123 -8.24 16.26 10.65
CA ALA A 123 -9.57 15.77 10.97
C ALA A 123 -10.35 15.50 9.68
N GLU A 124 -11.03 14.38 9.62
CA GLU A 124 -11.93 13.99 8.54
C GLU A 124 -13.39 14.03 9.02
N GLU A 125 -14.31 13.94 8.08
CA GLU A 125 -15.73 13.79 8.40
C GLU A 125 -15.99 12.54 9.25
N ASN A 126 -17.14 12.48 9.91
CA ASN A 126 -17.57 11.33 10.73
C ASN A 126 -16.61 10.90 11.85
N LYS A 127 -15.94 11.86 12.49
CA LYS A 127 -14.90 11.58 13.50
C LYS A 127 -13.71 10.78 12.96
N GLY A 128 -13.46 10.90 11.67
CA GLY A 128 -12.31 10.31 11.01
C GLY A 128 -11.04 11.11 11.27
N VAL A 129 -9.91 10.45 11.00
CA VAL A 129 -8.59 11.04 11.02
C VAL A 129 -7.81 10.62 9.79
N ARG A 130 -7.07 11.56 9.22
CA ARG A 130 -6.08 11.31 8.18
C ARG A 130 -4.69 11.62 8.73
N VAL A 131 -3.80 10.66 8.61
CA VAL A 131 -2.39 10.77 9.03
C VAL A 131 -1.55 10.76 7.76
N VAL A 132 -0.99 11.90 7.41
CA VAL A 132 -0.22 12.10 6.18
C VAL A 132 1.25 12.05 6.51
N GLY A 133 1.93 11.00 6.07
CA GLY A 133 3.37 10.82 6.24
C GLY A 133 4.18 11.85 5.46
N ALA A 134 5.42 12.05 5.87
CA ALA A 134 6.36 12.88 5.15
C ALA A 134 6.68 12.31 3.76
N ASP A 135 7.12 13.18 2.86
CA ASP A 135 7.58 12.76 1.54
C ASP A 135 8.85 11.92 1.66
N LEU A 136 8.88 10.80 0.95
CA LEU A 136 9.99 9.85 0.94
C LEU A 136 10.70 9.91 -0.41
N PRO A 137 12.04 10.00 -0.44
CA PRO A 137 12.80 10.05 -1.69
C PRO A 137 12.90 8.68 -2.39
N THR A 138 12.63 7.62 -1.65
CA THR A 138 12.71 6.23 -2.13
C THR A 138 11.43 5.48 -1.83
N PRO A 139 11.06 4.48 -2.65
CA PRO A 139 9.88 3.68 -2.40
C PRO A 139 9.99 2.90 -1.09
N LEU A 140 8.84 2.59 -0.53
CA LEU A 140 8.77 1.70 0.63
C LEU A 140 9.25 0.30 0.25
N PRO A 141 10.15 -0.31 1.04
CA PRO A 141 10.56 -1.68 0.78
C PRO A 141 9.39 -2.64 0.94
N VAL A 142 9.38 -3.69 0.13
CA VAL A 142 8.49 -4.83 0.34
C VAL A 142 8.88 -5.54 1.63
N GLY A 143 7.90 -6.06 2.34
CA GLY A 143 8.19 -6.88 3.50
C GLY A 143 7.09 -6.88 4.54
N LEU A 144 7.43 -7.39 5.70
CA LEU A 144 6.54 -7.42 6.85
C LEU A 144 6.72 -6.15 7.68
N TYR A 145 5.66 -5.34 7.72
CA TYR A 145 5.56 -4.13 8.52
C TYR A 145 4.82 -4.42 9.83
N GLN A 146 4.93 -3.51 10.77
CA GLN A 146 4.11 -3.51 11.97
C GLN A 146 3.31 -2.20 12.02
N LEU A 147 1.99 -2.31 11.94
CA LEU A 147 1.09 -1.19 12.14
C LEU A 147 0.67 -1.16 13.61
N ARG A 148 0.88 -0.02 14.25
CA ARG A 148 0.50 0.23 15.66
C ARG A 148 -0.41 1.42 15.72
N LEU A 149 -1.51 1.28 16.44
CA LEU A 149 -2.47 2.36 16.67
C LEU A 149 -2.75 2.48 18.18
N THR A 150 -3.00 3.70 18.61
CA THR A 150 -3.67 3.96 19.89
C THR A 150 -5.11 4.37 19.61
N VAL A 151 -6.06 3.60 20.12
CA VAL A 151 -7.49 3.80 19.91
C VAL A 151 -8.17 3.88 21.28
N ALA A 152 -8.81 5.01 21.58
CA ALA A 152 -9.43 5.25 22.88
C ALA A 152 -8.51 4.90 24.08
N GLY A 153 -7.23 5.25 23.98
CA GLY A 153 -6.21 5.00 25.01
C GLY A 153 -5.69 3.56 25.09
N LYS A 154 -6.13 2.66 24.19
CA LYS A 154 -5.65 1.28 24.12
C LYS A 154 -4.72 1.10 22.92
N GLU A 155 -3.64 0.38 23.11
CA GLU A 155 -2.74 0.00 22.05
C GLU A 155 -3.28 -1.19 21.26
N TRP A 156 -3.16 -1.11 19.94
CA TRP A 156 -3.45 -2.18 19.00
C TRP A 156 -2.31 -2.28 18.00
N GLN A 157 -1.91 -3.50 17.66
CA GLN A 157 -0.86 -3.71 16.67
C GLN A 157 -1.14 -4.95 15.83
N VAL A 158 -0.64 -4.93 14.62
CA VAL A 158 -0.73 -6.05 13.68
C VAL A 158 0.50 -6.09 12.78
N ALA A 159 0.96 -7.29 12.47
CA ALA A 159 1.93 -7.52 11.41
C ALA A 159 1.22 -7.40 10.05
N LEU A 160 1.77 -6.61 9.15
CA LEU A 160 1.15 -6.23 7.90
C LEU A 160 2.11 -6.48 6.72
N PRO A 161 1.90 -7.52 5.92
CA PRO A 161 2.70 -7.75 4.73
C PRO A 161 2.32 -6.74 3.65
N LEU A 162 3.29 -5.96 3.19
CA LEU A 162 3.11 -4.94 2.17
C LEU A 162 3.88 -5.28 0.89
N PRO A 163 3.27 -5.03 -0.29
CA PRO A 163 3.93 -5.22 -1.57
C PRO A 163 5.01 -4.19 -1.82
N ALA A 164 5.86 -4.45 -2.80
CA ALA A 164 6.77 -3.43 -3.32
C ALA A 164 5.98 -2.29 -3.97
N VAL A 165 6.32 -1.06 -3.62
CA VAL A 165 5.88 0.14 -4.34
C VAL A 165 7.09 0.63 -5.13
N GLN A 166 7.44 -0.11 -6.17
CA GLN A 166 8.53 0.24 -7.07
C GLN A 166 7.94 0.60 -8.42
N ASP A 167 8.35 1.75 -8.94
CA ASP A 167 8.08 2.19 -10.32
C ASP A 167 6.67 1.84 -10.82
N LEU A 168 5.66 2.41 -10.13
CA LEU A 168 4.27 2.32 -10.60
C LEU A 168 4.11 3.16 -11.87
N ASP A 169 4.71 2.75 -12.97
CA ASP A 169 4.62 3.45 -14.26
C ASP A 169 3.25 3.18 -14.94
N TRP A 170 2.18 3.35 -14.18
CA TRP A 170 0.81 3.11 -14.63
C TRP A 170 0.27 4.21 -15.53
N LEU A 171 0.73 5.44 -15.30
CA LEU A 171 0.32 6.61 -16.05
C LEU A 171 1.41 7.04 -17.03
N SER A 172 1.02 7.51 -18.21
CA SER A 172 1.97 8.14 -19.13
C SER A 172 2.41 9.51 -18.58
N ARG A 173 3.56 9.99 -19.05
CA ARG A 173 4.03 11.34 -18.71
C ARG A 173 3.09 12.45 -19.19
N SER A 174 2.24 12.14 -20.17
CA SER A 174 1.12 13.02 -20.53
C SER A 174 -0.05 12.75 -19.58
N PRO A 175 -0.61 13.76 -18.88
CA PRO A 175 -1.66 13.57 -17.87
C PRO A 175 -3.02 13.14 -18.45
N GLN A 176 -3.04 12.46 -19.59
CA GLN A 176 -4.25 12.11 -20.32
C GLN A 176 -4.40 10.62 -20.63
N ALA A 177 -3.43 9.79 -20.27
CA ALA A 177 -3.46 8.38 -20.65
C ALA A 177 -2.94 7.43 -19.56
N VAL A 178 -3.65 6.34 -19.36
CA VAL A 178 -3.17 5.17 -18.63
C VAL A 178 -2.29 4.38 -19.57
N ALA A 179 -1.01 4.19 -19.18
CA ALA A 179 -0.05 3.50 -20.02
C ALA A 179 0.01 2.00 -19.71
N ASN A 180 0.19 1.66 -18.45
CA ASN A 180 0.40 0.28 -18.00
C ASN A 180 -0.49 0.00 -16.78
N PRO A 181 -1.79 -0.28 -16.97
CA PRO A 181 -2.67 -0.58 -15.85
C PRO A 181 -2.18 -1.86 -15.14
N PRO A 182 -2.18 -1.88 -13.81
CA PRO A 182 -1.82 -3.08 -13.07
C PRO A 182 -2.85 -4.19 -13.30
N ALA A 183 -2.43 -5.43 -13.11
CA ALA A 183 -3.35 -6.54 -13.05
C ALA A 183 -4.33 -6.33 -11.89
N ASN A 184 -5.62 -6.48 -12.15
CA ASN A 184 -6.66 -6.33 -11.13
C ASN A 184 -7.49 -7.61 -11.05
N PRO A 185 -7.33 -8.41 -9.98
CA PRO A 185 -8.11 -9.62 -9.80
C PRO A 185 -9.61 -9.32 -9.76
N ALA A 186 -10.43 -10.20 -10.33
CA ALA A 186 -11.88 -10.04 -10.37
C ALA A 186 -12.55 -9.95 -8.98
N SER A 187 -11.87 -10.47 -7.96
CA SER A 187 -12.32 -10.39 -6.56
C SER A 187 -12.11 -9.01 -5.92
N CYS A 188 -11.34 -8.13 -6.58
CA CYS A 188 -11.03 -6.80 -6.10
C CYS A 188 -11.99 -5.74 -6.68
N THR A 189 -12.06 -4.60 -5.99
CA THR A 189 -12.72 -3.42 -6.52
C THR A 189 -12.06 -3.02 -7.84
N PRO A 190 -12.82 -2.70 -8.90
CA PRO A 190 -12.25 -2.23 -10.16
C PRO A 190 -11.31 -1.03 -9.95
N LEU A 191 -10.28 -0.95 -10.76
CA LEU A 191 -9.39 0.21 -10.80
C LEU A 191 -10.19 1.46 -11.16
N TRP A 192 -9.78 2.61 -10.62
CA TRP A 192 -10.38 3.89 -10.98
C TRP A 192 -9.35 4.99 -11.14
N LEU A 193 -9.76 6.04 -11.80
CA LEU A 193 -9.00 7.28 -11.92
C LEU A 193 -9.58 8.34 -10.99
N GLU A 194 -8.70 9.13 -10.38
CA GLU A 194 -9.06 10.34 -9.65
C GLU A 194 -8.38 11.54 -10.28
N GLN A 195 -9.17 12.59 -10.44
CA GLN A 195 -8.70 13.87 -10.94
C GLN A 195 -8.88 14.92 -9.87
N THR A 196 -7.87 15.76 -9.65
CA THR A 196 -7.98 16.92 -8.77
C THR A 196 -7.45 18.16 -9.46
N VAL A 197 -8.04 19.30 -9.13
CA VAL A 197 -7.50 20.62 -9.41
C VAL A 197 -7.30 21.33 -8.09
N LEU A 198 -6.09 21.81 -7.87
CA LEU A 198 -5.67 22.45 -6.64
C LEU A 198 -5.25 23.89 -6.90
N ALA A 199 -5.61 24.82 -6.02
CA ALA A 199 -5.16 26.20 -6.07
C ALA A 199 -3.80 26.34 -5.40
N ARG A 200 -2.84 26.97 -6.09
CA ARG A 200 -1.54 27.33 -5.49
C ARG A 200 -1.65 28.67 -4.75
N PRO A 201 -0.81 28.94 -3.76
CA PRO A 201 0.29 28.10 -3.28
C PRO A 201 -0.12 27.09 -2.19
N GLN A 202 -1.33 27.18 -1.62
CA GLN A 202 -1.76 26.34 -0.50
C GLN A 202 -2.22 24.93 -0.93
N TYR A 203 -2.35 24.68 -2.23
CA TYR A 203 -2.86 23.43 -2.79
C TYR A 203 -4.26 23.05 -2.27
N SER A 204 -5.10 24.06 -2.04
CA SER A 204 -6.49 23.85 -1.67
C SER A 204 -7.28 23.24 -2.82
N LEU A 205 -8.18 22.31 -2.49
CA LEU A 205 -8.99 21.61 -3.49
C LEU A 205 -10.00 22.57 -4.14
N LEU A 206 -9.92 22.72 -5.47
CA LEU A 206 -10.87 23.47 -6.28
C LEU A 206 -11.90 22.58 -6.95
N TRP A 207 -11.48 21.40 -7.38
CA TRP A 207 -12.32 20.46 -8.10
C TRP A 207 -11.80 19.06 -7.96
N TRP A 208 -12.70 18.09 -7.90
CA TRP A 208 -12.40 16.67 -7.81
C TRP A 208 -13.39 15.87 -8.65
N ASN A 209 -12.90 14.79 -9.26
CA ASN A 209 -13.71 13.86 -10.01
C ASN A 209 -13.14 12.45 -9.92
N ARG A 210 -14.03 11.46 -9.96
CA ARG A 210 -13.65 10.05 -10.01
C ARG A 210 -14.23 9.41 -11.27
N LEU A 211 -13.40 8.66 -11.98
CA LEU A 211 -13.72 8.01 -13.24
C LEU A 211 -13.42 6.51 -13.17
N PRO A 212 -14.17 5.65 -13.89
CA PRO A 212 -13.70 4.31 -14.17
C PRO A 212 -12.44 4.34 -15.04
N LEU A 213 -11.69 3.22 -15.09
CA LEU A 213 -10.43 3.13 -15.83
C LEU A 213 -10.56 3.47 -17.31
N ASP A 214 -11.67 3.11 -17.92
CA ASP A 214 -12.01 3.38 -19.32
C ASP A 214 -12.74 4.72 -19.52
N GLY A 215 -12.89 5.51 -18.46
CA GLY A 215 -13.53 6.81 -18.49
C GLY A 215 -12.72 7.83 -19.28
N LYS A 216 -13.43 8.71 -19.97
CA LYS A 216 -12.79 9.79 -20.71
C LYS A 216 -12.29 10.86 -19.74
N VAL A 217 -10.97 11.07 -19.72
CA VAL A 217 -10.34 12.13 -18.94
C VAL A 217 -10.67 13.49 -19.55
N GLY A 218 -11.37 14.32 -18.79
CA GLY A 218 -11.67 15.71 -19.15
C GLY A 218 -11.37 16.61 -17.94
N TRP A 219 -10.91 17.82 -18.20
CA TRP A 219 -10.57 18.79 -17.17
C TRP A 219 -11.49 20.00 -17.21
N PRO A 220 -11.81 20.62 -16.08
CA PRO A 220 -12.49 21.91 -16.08
C PRO A 220 -11.59 22.98 -16.73
N ALA A 221 -12.19 24.14 -17.06
CA ALA A 221 -11.46 25.27 -17.58
C ALA A 221 -10.25 25.60 -16.69
N ALA A 222 -9.12 25.91 -17.32
CA ALA A 222 -7.90 26.26 -16.60
C ALA A 222 -8.11 27.50 -15.75
N THR A 223 -7.72 27.43 -14.49
CA THR A 223 -7.63 28.58 -13.59
C THR A 223 -6.17 28.95 -13.46
N PRO A 224 -5.79 30.22 -13.58
CA PRO A 224 -4.41 30.66 -13.34
C PRO A 224 -3.90 30.12 -11.99
N ASP A 225 -2.62 29.75 -11.94
CA ASP A 225 -1.97 29.21 -10.74
C ASP A 225 -2.60 27.94 -10.17
N SER A 226 -3.27 27.14 -10.99
CA SER A 226 -3.78 25.84 -10.58
C SER A 226 -2.82 24.70 -10.91
N TRP A 227 -2.98 23.62 -10.18
CA TRP A 227 -2.21 22.39 -10.28
C TRP A 227 -3.17 21.22 -10.53
N ARG A 228 -2.92 20.42 -11.54
CA ARG A 228 -3.71 19.23 -11.87
C ARG A 228 -3.04 17.96 -11.39
N THR A 229 -3.82 17.04 -10.87
CA THR A 229 -3.35 15.72 -10.52
C THR A 229 -4.27 14.66 -11.11
N LEU A 230 -3.70 13.70 -11.82
CA LEU A 230 -4.36 12.48 -12.25
C LEU A 230 -3.76 11.31 -11.47
N SER A 231 -4.60 10.52 -10.85
CA SER A 231 -4.17 9.33 -10.10
C SER A 231 -4.86 8.08 -10.62
N LEU A 232 -4.11 7.00 -10.77
CA LEU A 232 -4.64 5.66 -10.97
C LEU A 232 -4.60 4.93 -9.63
N VAL A 233 -5.73 4.38 -9.21
CA VAL A 233 -5.91 3.80 -7.88
C VAL A 233 -6.28 2.33 -7.99
N GLN A 234 -5.56 1.50 -7.23
CA GLN A 234 -5.84 0.09 -7.02
C GLN A 234 -6.07 -0.17 -5.54
N THR A 235 -7.13 -0.91 -5.20
CA THR A 235 -7.39 -1.35 -3.84
C THR A 235 -7.31 -2.86 -3.71
N SER A 236 -6.81 -3.27 -2.57
CA SER A 236 -6.86 -4.64 -2.08
C SER A 236 -7.16 -4.62 -0.58
N GLN A 237 -7.11 -5.76 0.06
CA GLN A 237 -7.39 -5.85 1.49
C GLN A 237 -6.31 -6.64 2.22
N ARG A 238 -6.22 -6.37 3.50
CA ARG A 238 -5.59 -7.21 4.50
C ARG A 238 -6.64 -7.46 5.59
N GLY A 239 -7.49 -8.48 5.36
CA GLY A 239 -8.67 -8.66 6.19
C GLY A 239 -9.60 -7.45 6.11
N GLN A 240 -9.86 -6.81 7.23
CA GLN A 240 -10.73 -5.62 7.30
C GLN A 240 -10.02 -4.30 6.96
N LEU A 241 -8.68 -4.28 6.91
CA LEU A 241 -7.93 -3.11 6.46
C LEU A 241 -7.95 -3.01 4.94
N VAL A 242 -8.23 -1.83 4.41
CA VAL A 242 -8.11 -1.53 2.98
C VAL A 242 -6.68 -1.08 2.69
N LEU A 243 -6.01 -1.77 1.77
CA LEU A 243 -4.72 -1.38 1.23
C LEU A 243 -4.93 -0.74 -0.13
N GLN A 244 -4.49 0.50 -0.28
CA GLN A 244 -4.61 1.26 -1.52
C GLN A 244 -3.22 1.58 -2.08
N LEU A 245 -3.02 1.27 -3.35
CA LEU A 245 -1.86 1.71 -4.11
C LEU A 245 -2.30 2.78 -5.09
N SER A 246 -1.59 3.88 -5.16
CA SER A 246 -1.88 4.92 -6.14
C SER A 246 -0.62 5.44 -6.80
N HIS A 247 -0.73 5.70 -8.10
CA HIS A 247 0.24 6.44 -8.87
C HIS A 247 -0.40 7.73 -9.32
N SER A 248 0.17 8.85 -8.92
CA SER A 248 -0.30 10.18 -9.24
C SER A 248 0.69 10.90 -10.14
N GLN A 249 0.17 11.52 -11.20
CA GLN A 249 0.91 12.49 -11.99
C GLN A 249 0.36 13.88 -11.73
N ALA A 250 1.23 14.80 -11.41
CA ALA A 250 0.87 16.17 -11.08
C ALA A 250 1.69 17.17 -11.92
N GLY A 251 1.07 18.30 -12.23
CA GLY A 251 1.74 19.36 -12.96
C GLY A 251 0.94 20.67 -12.96
N PRO A 252 1.61 21.76 -13.31
CA PRO A 252 0.94 23.02 -13.51
C PRO A 252 -0.08 22.91 -14.65
N VAL A 253 -1.10 23.75 -14.59
CA VAL A 253 -2.03 23.96 -15.72
C VAL A 253 -1.35 24.92 -16.68
N GLU A 254 -1.11 24.46 -17.91
CA GLU A 254 -0.63 25.30 -19.00
C GLU A 254 -1.78 26.13 -19.60
#